data_658b9520e735813e5956a37d138cb365
#
_entry.id   658b9520e735813e5956a37d138cb365
#
_cell.length_a   1.000
_cell.length_b   1.000
_cell.length_c   1.000
_cell.angle_alpha   90.00
_cell.angle_beta   90.00
_cell.angle_gamma   90.00
#
_symmetry.space_group_name_H-M   'P 1'
#
loop_
_entity.id
_entity.type
_entity.pdbx_description
1 polymer ?
#
loop_
_entity_poly.entity_id
_entity_poly.type
_entity_poly.pdbx_seq_one_letter_code
_entity_poly.pdbx_strand_id
1 'polypeptide(L)'
;MTTVKERYEIAKEAYAAIGVDTDKALQALKQIPISMHCWQGDDVIGFDGGGALSGGIQTTGNYPGRARTPQELMADIDKALSLIPGKHRLNLHASYAIFQDGEHVDRDKLEPEHFAKWVEFARERGLGLDFNPTMFSHPKAENATLSSEDPAIRKFWIDHCIACLRIA
;
A
#
# COMPACT_ATOMS: atom_id res chain seq x y z
N MET A 1 28.35 -27.30 2.92
CA MET A 1 27.05 -26.58 2.78
C MET A 1 26.77 -26.43 1.29
N THR A 2 25.58 -26.77 0.82
CA THR A 2 25.16 -26.56 -0.55
C THR A 2 25.01 -25.06 -0.84
N THR A 3 25.51 -24.61 -1.98
CA THR A 3 25.38 -23.23 -2.45
C THR A 3 23.93 -22.92 -2.83
N VAL A 4 23.58 -21.62 -2.96
CA VAL A 4 22.26 -21.21 -3.44
C VAL A 4 21.97 -21.78 -4.82
N LYS A 5 22.97 -21.80 -5.71
CA LYS A 5 22.87 -22.35 -7.06
C LYS A 5 22.52 -23.84 -7.06
N GLU A 6 23.24 -24.62 -6.26
CA GLU A 6 22.98 -26.07 -6.14
C GLU A 6 21.56 -26.35 -5.61
N ARG A 7 21.10 -25.58 -4.64
CA ARG A 7 19.73 -25.69 -4.14
C ARG A 7 18.68 -25.33 -5.19
N TYR A 8 18.97 -24.32 -6.01
CA TYR A 8 18.09 -23.94 -7.11
C TYR A 8 17.99 -25.07 -8.16
N GLU A 9 19.10 -25.68 -8.56
CA GLU A 9 19.07 -26.79 -9.53
C GLU A 9 18.26 -28.00 -9.01
N ILE A 10 18.41 -28.34 -7.73
CA ILE A 10 17.60 -29.39 -7.09
C ILE A 10 16.09 -29.03 -7.14
N ALA A 11 15.74 -27.80 -6.81
CA ALA A 11 14.36 -27.36 -6.87
C ALA A 11 13.82 -27.37 -8.32
N LYS A 12 14.63 -26.96 -9.29
CA LYS A 12 14.28 -26.95 -10.71
C LYS A 12 13.95 -28.36 -11.22
N GLU A 13 14.76 -29.37 -10.84
CA GLU A 13 14.49 -30.79 -11.18
C GLU A 13 13.16 -31.24 -10.56
N ALA A 14 12.91 -30.93 -9.29
CA ALA A 14 11.66 -31.28 -8.61
C ALA A 14 10.42 -30.65 -9.28
N TYR A 15 10.51 -29.39 -9.69
CA TYR A 15 9.44 -28.72 -10.44
C TYR A 15 9.26 -29.29 -11.84
N ALA A 16 10.36 -29.64 -12.52
CA ALA A 16 10.29 -30.26 -13.84
C ALA A 16 9.58 -31.62 -13.80
N ALA A 17 9.77 -32.40 -12.74
CA ALA A 17 9.09 -33.68 -12.55
C ALA A 17 7.56 -33.59 -12.51
N ILE A 18 7.01 -32.40 -12.18
CA ILE A 18 5.56 -32.10 -12.20
C ILE A 18 5.16 -31.22 -13.39
N GLY A 19 6.02 -31.09 -14.40
CA GLY A 19 5.71 -30.36 -15.64
C GLY A 19 5.89 -28.84 -15.58
N VAL A 20 6.60 -28.32 -14.58
CA VAL A 20 6.83 -26.86 -14.42
C VAL A 20 8.24 -26.50 -14.89
N ASP A 21 8.33 -25.63 -15.90
CA ASP A 21 9.57 -24.97 -16.32
C ASP A 21 9.78 -23.70 -15.49
N THR A 22 10.69 -23.79 -14.51
CA THR A 22 10.95 -22.68 -13.58
C THR A 22 11.61 -21.47 -14.25
N ASP A 23 12.46 -21.68 -15.26
CA ASP A 23 13.10 -20.56 -15.96
C ASP A 23 12.07 -19.76 -16.75
N LYS A 24 11.16 -20.45 -17.44
CA LYS A 24 10.05 -19.80 -18.15
C LYS A 24 9.10 -19.10 -17.21
N ALA A 25 8.78 -19.70 -16.07
CA ALA A 25 7.92 -19.10 -15.06
C ALA A 25 8.55 -17.80 -14.48
N LEU A 26 9.85 -17.83 -14.17
CA LEU A 26 10.58 -16.67 -13.69
C LEU A 26 10.67 -15.54 -14.74
N GLN A 27 10.86 -15.89 -16.02
CA GLN A 27 10.84 -14.91 -17.10
C GLN A 27 9.46 -14.26 -17.26
N ALA A 28 8.38 -15.04 -17.16
CA ALA A 28 7.02 -14.53 -17.20
C ALA A 28 6.75 -13.59 -16.00
N LEU A 29 7.14 -14.00 -14.80
CA LEU A 29 6.98 -13.21 -13.57
C LEU A 29 7.68 -11.83 -13.66
N LYS A 30 8.86 -11.75 -14.28
CA LYS A 30 9.57 -10.47 -14.48
C LYS A 30 8.78 -9.43 -15.28
N GLN A 31 7.77 -9.85 -16.04
CA GLN A 31 6.94 -8.96 -16.83
C GLN A 31 5.65 -8.53 -16.09
N ILE A 32 5.35 -9.17 -14.98
CA ILE A 32 4.14 -8.89 -14.19
C ILE A 32 4.49 -7.87 -13.11
N PRO A 33 3.90 -6.65 -13.15
CA PRO A 33 4.10 -5.68 -12.08
C PRO A 33 3.42 -6.16 -10.79
N ILE A 34 4.16 -6.14 -9.69
CA ILE A 34 3.66 -6.52 -8.37
C ILE A 34 3.34 -5.25 -7.59
N SER A 35 2.09 -5.12 -7.15
CA SER A 35 1.67 -4.02 -6.29
C SER A 35 2.09 -4.27 -4.85
N MET A 36 2.88 -3.35 -4.29
CA MET A 36 3.41 -3.44 -2.94
C MET A 36 2.55 -2.61 -2.00
N HIS A 37 2.06 -3.25 -0.94
CA HIS A 37 1.41 -2.57 0.16
C HIS A 37 2.44 -1.97 1.13
N CYS A 38 2.16 -0.75 1.60
CA CYS A 38 3.05 0.00 2.48
C CYS A 38 2.70 -0.11 3.96
N TRP A 39 1.61 -0.78 4.30
CA TRP A 39 1.05 -0.85 5.66
C TRP A 39 2.04 -1.27 6.75
N GLN A 40 2.99 -2.12 6.38
CA GLN A 40 4.00 -2.58 7.35
C GLN A 40 4.98 -1.46 7.76
N GLY A 41 5.14 -0.45 6.91
CA GLY A 41 6.05 0.66 7.18
C GLY A 41 5.49 1.67 8.19
N ASP A 42 4.16 1.86 8.25
CA ASP A 42 3.49 2.85 9.09
C ASP A 42 2.53 2.26 10.14
N ASP A 43 2.50 0.93 10.29
CA ASP A 43 1.59 0.21 11.20
C ASP A 43 0.09 0.47 10.90
N VAL A 44 -0.25 0.72 9.63
CA VAL A 44 -1.64 0.95 9.18
C VAL A 44 -2.28 2.23 9.75
N ILE A 45 -1.48 3.20 10.20
CA ILE A 45 -1.98 4.44 10.81
C ILE A 45 -2.28 5.49 9.74
N GLY A 46 -1.39 5.64 8.75
CA GLY A 46 -1.47 6.74 7.78
C GLY A 46 -0.98 8.07 8.36
N PHE A 47 -1.24 9.15 7.61
CA PHE A 47 -0.72 10.48 7.89
C PHE A 47 -1.82 11.55 7.92
N ASP A 48 -3.08 11.15 7.78
CA ASP A 48 -4.24 12.06 7.74
C ASP A 48 -4.76 12.45 9.14
N GLY A 49 -4.05 12.06 10.21
CA GLY A 49 -4.48 12.33 11.57
C GLY A 49 -5.67 11.51 12.03
N GLY A 50 -6.05 10.49 11.27
CA GLY A 50 -7.10 9.54 11.65
C GLY A 50 -6.82 8.92 13.02
N GLY A 51 -7.87 8.75 13.81
CA GLY A 51 -7.81 8.29 15.20
C GLY A 51 -7.20 6.90 15.38
N ALA A 52 -7.12 6.47 16.63
CA ALA A 52 -6.60 5.16 17.00
C ALA A 52 -7.27 4.03 16.17
N LEU A 53 -6.47 3.04 15.82
CA LEU A 53 -6.94 1.84 15.13
C LEU A 53 -8.04 1.16 15.95
N SER A 54 -9.24 1.08 15.40
CA SER A 54 -10.35 0.34 15.97
C SER A 54 -10.57 -0.94 15.16
N GLY A 55 -10.19 -2.06 15.73
CA GLY A 55 -10.38 -3.37 15.11
C GLY A 55 -9.40 -3.66 13.94
N GLY A 56 -9.36 -4.91 13.51
CA GLY A 56 -8.50 -5.36 12.43
C GLY A 56 -7.14 -5.88 12.89
N ILE A 57 -6.32 -6.28 11.94
CA ILE A 57 -4.97 -6.78 12.20
C ILE A 57 -4.06 -5.58 12.36
N GLN A 58 -3.71 -5.28 13.59
CA GLN A 58 -2.61 -4.37 13.88
C GLN A 58 -1.32 -5.17 13.78
N THR A 59 -0.53 -4.87 12.76
CA THR A 59 0.80 -5.46 12.64
C THR A 59 1.78 -4.49 13.24
N THR A 60 2.33 -4.83 14.37
CA THR A 60 3.48 -4.12 14.90
C THR A 60 4.70 -4.58 14.12
N GLY A 61 5.31 -3.69 13.35
CA GLY A 61 6.55 -3.99 12.66
C GLY A 61 7.66 -4.33 13.65
N ASN A 62 8.44 -5.34 13.36
CA ASN A 62 9.67 -5.68 14.08
C ASN A 62 10.84 -4.76 13.75
N TYR A 63 10.56 -3.65 13.15
CA TYR A 63 11.55 -2.69 12.69
C TYR A 63 11.79 -1.64 13.76
N PRO A 64 12.96 -0.94 13.82
CA PRO A 64 13.27 0.01 14.88
C PRO A 64 12.32 1.21 14.98
N GLY A 65 11.16 1.12 14.41
CA GLY A 65 10.08 2.07 14.49
C GLY A 65 9.25 2.05 13.21
N ARG A 66 8.00 2.41 13.34
CA ARG A 66 7.13 2.66 12.19
C ARG A 66 7.44 4.03 11.59
N ALA A 67 7.20 4.21 10.31
CA ALA A 67 7.22 5.50 9.67
C ALA A 67 6.16 6.43 10.30
N ARG A 68 6.58 7.63 10.66
CA ARG A 68 5.75 8.65 11.31
C ARG A 68 5.40 9.78 10.34
N THR A 69 6.12 9.83 9.23
CA THR A 69 5.94 10.85 8.19
C THR A 69 5.96 10.18 6.81
N PRO A 70 5.36 10.81 5.79
CA PRO A 70 5.46 10.33 4.42
C PRO A 70 6.92 10.15 3.95
N GLN A 71 7.83 11.01 4.38
CA GLN A 71 9.25 10.94 4.01
C GLN A 71 9.94 9.71 4.60
N GLU A 72 9.65 9.38 5.86
CA GLU A 72 10.16 8.15 6.48
C GLU A 72 9.63 6.91 5.74
N LEU A 73 8.34 6.89 5.38
CA LEU A 73 7.76 5.79 4.61
C LEU A 73 8.36 5.68 3.20
N MET A 74 8.59 6.79 2.51
CA MET A 74 9.26 6.81 1.21
C MET A 74 10.67 6.21 1.28
N ALA A 75 11.41 6.51 2.36
CA ALA A 75 12.75 5.93 2.58
C ALA A 75 12.69 4.41 2.82
N ASP A 76 11.70 3.94 3.58
CA ASP A 76 11.47 2.51 3.80
C ASP A 76 11.07 1.79 2.50
N ILE A 77 10.23 2.41 1.67
CA ILE A 77 9.86 1.91 0.36
C ILE A 77 11.09 1.79 -0.54
N ASP A 78 11.95 2.82 -0.60
CA ASP A 78 13.20 2.78 -1.36
C ASP A 78 14.09 1.62 -0.91
N LYS A 79 14.17 1.40 0.41
CA LYS A 79 14.92 0.27 0.94
C LYS A 79 14.30 -1.06 0.52
N ALA A 80 12.99 -1.22 0.61
CA ALA A 80 12.29 -2.44 0.18
C ALA A 80 12.52 -2.71 -1.31
N LEU A 81 12.35 -1.70 -2.16
CA LEU A 81 12.56 -1.80 -3.61
C LEU A 81 14.00 -2.20 -3.98
N SER A 82 14.99 -1.77 -3.19
CA SER A 82 16.38 -2.17 -3.40
C SER A 82 16.66 -3.66 -3.13
N LEU A 83 15.76 -4.36 -2.46
CA LEU A 83 15.89 -5.76 -2.05
C LEU A 83 15.05 -6.71 -2.90
N ILE A 84 14.05 -6.22 -3.63
CA ILE A 84 13.10 -7.02 -4.39
C ILE A 84 13.30 -6.81 -5.89
N PRO A 85 13.57 -7.86 -6.66
CA PRO A 85 13.69 -7.75 -8.12
C PRO A 85 12.32 -7.66 -8.80
N GLY A 86 12.27 -7.09 -10.00
CA GLY A 86 11.08 -7.07 -10.84
C GLY A 86 10.51 -5.68 -11.07
N LYS A 87 9.29 -5.63 -11.61
CA LYS A 87 8.52 -4.40 -11.81
C LYS A 87 7.54 -4.25 -10.65
N HIS A 88 7.43 -3.05 -10.12
CA HIS A 88 6.59 -2.80 -8.97
C HIS A 88 5.58 -1.69 -9.22
N ARG A 89 4.49 -1.78 -8.49
CA ARG A 89 3.50 -0.75 -8.26
C ARG A 89 3.46 -0.46 -6.76
N LEU A 90 2.97 0.68 -6.39
CA LEU A 90 2.80 1.09 -5.01
C LEU A 90 1.31 1.25 -4.73
N ASN A 91 0.78 0.53 -3.75
CA ASN A 91 -0.60 0.67 -3.34
C ASN A 91 -0.71 1.75 -2.25
N LEU A 92 -1.17 2.91 -2.64
CA LEU A 92 -1.42 4.02 -1.73
C LEU A 92 -2.75 3.84 -0.99
N HIS A 93 -2.81 4.40 0.19
CA HIS A 93 -4.03 4.46 1.00
C HIS A 93 -4.56 5.89 1.07
N ALA A 94 -5.88 6.06 1.15
CA ALA A 94 -6.48 7.39 1.33
C ALA A 94 -5.93 8.10 2.58
N SER A 95 -5.56 7.34 3.61
CA SER A 95 -4.91 7.85 4.82
C SER A 95 -3.47 8.36 4.62
N TYR A 96 -2.91 8.21 3.40
CA TYR A 96 -1.59 8.74 3.04
C TYR A 96 -1.64 10.14 2.41
N ALA A 97 -2.79 10.81 2.46
CA ALA A 97 -2.92 12.21 2.07
C ALA A 97 -1.87 13.08 2.77
N ILE A 98 -1.24 13.96 2.00
CA ILE A 98 -0.22 14.89 2.49
C ILE A 98 -0.80 16.30 2.38
N PHE A 99 -1.04 16.90 3.52
CA PHE A 99 -1.58 18.25 3.60
C PHE A 99 -0.46 19.29 3.64
N GLN A 100 -0.77 20.49 3.15
CA GLN A 100 0.09 21.64 3.35
C GLN A 100 -0.05 22.17 4.79
N ASP A 101 0.87 23.01 5.22
CA ASP A 101 0.88 23.56 6.58
C ASP A 101 -0.46 24.25 6.92
N GLY A 102 -1.12 23.75 7.96
CA GLY A 102 -2.40 24.27 8.43
C GLY A 102 -3.64 23.80 7.67
N GLU A 103 -3.46 23.02 6.62
CA GLU A 103 -4.56 22.37 5.91
C GLU A 103 -4.90 21.03 6.57
N HIS A 104 -6.16 20.73 6.66
CA HIS A 104 -6.67 19.39 6.95
C HIS A 104 -8.10 19.29 6.41
N VAL A 105 -8.36 18.26 5.63
CA VAL A 105 -9.71 17.95 5.14
C VAL A 105 -10.10 16.55 5.56
N ASP A 106 -11.39 16.33 5.78
CA ASP A 106 -11.91 14.99 6.07
C ASP A 106 -11.87 14.11 4.80
N ARG A 107 -11.91 12.83 4.95
CA ARG A 107 -11.72 11.84 3.87
C ARG A 107 -12.69 12.01 2.70
N ASP A 108 -13.90 12.51 2.92
CA ASP A 108 -14.88 12.81 1.85
C ASP A 108 -14.53 14.05 1.01
N LYS A 109 -13.48 14.78 1.39
CA LYS A 109 -12.97 15.99 0.72
C LYS A 109 -11.55 15.84 0.16
N LEU A 110 -11.04 14.63 0.11
CA LEU A 110 -9.73 14.39 -0.47
C LEU A 110 -9.73 14.69 -1.98
N GLU A 111 -8.64 15.28 -2.44
CA GLU A 111 -8.42 15.66 -3.83
C GLU A 111 -7.07 15.10 -4.34
N PRO A 112 -6.86 14.96 -5.65
CA PRO A 112 -5.62 14.44 -6.22
C PRO A 112 -4.36 15.18 -5.76
N GLU A 113 -4.45 16.47 -5.49
CA GLU A 113 -3.33 17.32 -5.02
C GLU A 113 -2.73 16.84 -3.71
N HIS A 114 -3.52 16.24 -2.82
CA HIS A 114 -3.03 15.66 -1.57
C HIS A 114 -2.11 14.45 -1.77
N PHE A 115 -2.06 13.91 -2.99
CA PHE A 115 -1.22 12.77 -3.37
C PHE A 115 -0.12 13.14 -4.36
N ALA A 116 0.04 14.41 -4.71
CA ALA A 116 1.00 14.87 -5.71
C ALA A 116 2.44 14.42 -5.42
N LYS A 117 2.87 14.46 -4.14
CA LYS A 117 4.20 14.01 -3.72
C LYS A 117 4.40 12.51 -3.92
N TRP A 118 3.36 11.70 -3.76
CA TRP A 118 3.40 10.26 -4.04
C TRP A 118 3.50 9.98 -5.54
N VAL A 119 2.79 10.75 -6.35
CA VAL A 119 2.87 10.67 -7.81
C VAL A 119 4.27 11.02 -8.30
N GLU A 120 4.88 12.07 -7.75
CA GLU A 120 6.27 12.45 -8.06
C GLU A 120 7.25 11.35 -7.66
N PHE A 121 7.15 10.84 -6.43
CA PHE A 121 7.96 9.74 -5.91
C PHE A 121 7.88 8.49 -6.81
N ALA A 122 6.67 8.10 -7.23
CA ALA A 122 6.45 6.94 -8.09
C ALA A 122 7.03 7.16 -9.49
N ARG A 123 6.82 8.35 -10.08
CA ARG A 123 7.33 8.72 -11.40
C ARG A 123 8.85 8.67 -11.47
N GLU A 124 9.55 9.20 -10.47
CA GLU A 124 11.01 9.19 -10.40
C GLU A 124 11.60 7.77 -10.36
N ARG A 125 10.83 6.81 -9.85
CA ARG A 125 11.25 5.41 -9.68
C ARG A 125 10.67 4.46 -10.73
N GLY A 126 9.88 4.97 -11.67
CA GLY A 126 9.21 4.16 -12.67
C GLY A 126 8.18 3.19 -12.09
N LEU A 127 7.58 3.54 -10.96
CA LEU A 127 6.53 2.75 -10.31
C LEU A 127 5.15 3.07 -10.89
N GLY A 128 4.29 2.07 -11.01
CA GLY A 128 2.86 2.30 -11.13
C GLY A 128 2.25 2.63 -9.75
N LEU A 129 1.06 3.23 -9.76
CA LEU A 129 0.29 3.47 -8.54
C LEU A 129 -1.02 2.68 -8.59
N ASP A 130 -1.43 2.23 -7.42
CA ASP A 130 -2.76 1.70 -7.11
C ASP A 130 -3.28 2.46 -5.89
N PHE A 131 -4.60 2.46 -5.68
CA PHE A 131 -5.21 3.24 -4.63
C PHE A 131 -6.24 2.44 -3.84
N ASN A 132 -6.16 2.53 -2.50
CA ASN A 132 -7.08 1.91 -1.57
C ASN A 132 -7.84 3.01 -0.79
N PRO A 133 -9.18 2.98 -0.77
CA PRO A 133 -9.98 4.01 -0.10
C PRO A 133 -9.84 4.03 1.42
N THR A 134 -9.25 3.01 2.05
CA THR A 134 -9.01 2.98 3.51
C THR A 134 -10.27 3.27 4.32
N MET A 135 -11.28 2.40 4.21
CA MET A 135 -12.57 2.58 4.88
C MET A 135 -12.56 2.11 6.34
N PHE A 136 -11.49 2.41 7.07
CA PHE A 136 -11.26 2.05 8.48
C PHE A 136 -10.36 3.10 9.14
N SER A 137 -10.07 2.95 10.41
CA SER A 137 -9.25 3.90 11.20
C SER A 137 -9.76 5.35 11.09
N HIS A 138 -11.08 5.50 11.25
CA HIS A 138 -11.78 6.77 11.19
C HIS A 138 -12.98 6.76 12.14
N PRO A 139 -13.31 7.85 12.85
CA PRO A 139 -14.42 7.85 13.81
C PRO A 139 -15.76 7.39 13.20
N LYS A 140 -16.03 7.77 11.94
CA LYS A 140 -17.25 7.34 11.23
C LYS A 140 -17.22 5.90 10.71
N ALA A 141 -16.12 5.14 10.96
CA ALA A 141 -15.99 3.73 10.61
C ALA A 141 -16.14 2.78 11.80
N GLU A 142 -16.40 3.30 13.00
CA GLU A 142 -16.38 2.53 14.25
C GLU A 142 -17.33 1.34 14.23
N ASN A 143 -18.56 1.52 13.73
CA ASN A 143 -19.57 0.46 13.68
C ASN A 143 -19.81 -0.07 12.26
N ALA A 144 -19.99 0.82 11.30
CA ALA A 144 -20.24 0.48 9.91
C ALA A 144 -19.94 1.68 9.01
N THR A 145 -19.67 1.42 7.73
CA THR A 145 -19.39 2.44 6.72
C THR A 145 -20.56 2.54 5.72
N LEU A 146 -20.42 1.95 4.54
CA LEU A 146 -21.48 1.93 3.51
C LEU A 146 -22.73 1.15 3.94
N SER A 147 -22.62 0.25 4.89
CA SER A 147 -23.73 -0.54 5.46
C SER A 147 -24.31 0.08 6.74
N SER A 148 -23.86 1.28 7.14
CA SER A 148 -24.38 1.96 8.35
C SER A 148 -25.90 2.19 8.25
N GLU A 149 -26.62 2.04 9.34
CA GLU A 149 -28.03 2.40 9.42
C GLU A 149 -28.25 3.92 9.36
N ASP A 150 -27.22 4.71 9.78
CA ASP A 150 -27.26 6.16 9.69
C ASP A 150 -27.01 6.63 8.24
N PRO A 151 -27.99 7.31 7.62
CA PRO A 151 -27.84 7.82 6.25
C PRO A 151 -26.73 8.87 6.10
N ALA A 152 -26.41 9.62 7.14
CA ALA A 152 -25.33 10.63 7.10
C ALA A 152 -23.96 9.95 7.03
N ILE A 153 -23.79 8.85 7.77
CA ILE A 153 -22.56 8.03 7.70
C ILE A 153 -22.43 7.38 6.33
N ARG A 154 -23.51 6.78 5.81
CA ARG A 154 -23.48 6.22 4.44
C ARG A 154 -23.12 7.27 3.41
N LYS A 155 -23.73 8.46 3.49
CA LYS A 155 -23.43 9.55 2.56
C LYS A 155 -21.98 9.96 2.61
N PHE A 156 -21.40 10.14 3.80
CA PHE A 156 -19.98 10.45 3.97
C PHE A 156 -19.09 9.43 3.26
N TRP A 157 -19.33 8.14 3.46
CA TRP A 157 -18.53 7.08 2.83
C TRP A 157 -18.77 6.94 1.32
N ILE A 158 -19.96 7.27 0.83
CA ILE A 158 -20.22 7.37 -0.62
C ILE A 158 -19.41 8.52 -1.22
N ASP A 159 -19.46 9.70 -0.59
CA ASP A 159 -18.70 10.88 -1.04
C ASP A 159 -17.19 10.59 -0.99
N HIS A 160 -16.72 9.93 0.06
CA HIS A 160 -15.33 9.46 0.15
C HIS A 160 -14.95 8.51 -1.00
N CYS A 161 -15.78 7.52 -1.30
CA CYS A 161 -15.53 6.62 -2.44
C CYS A 161 -15.47 7.39 -3.77
N ILE A 162 -16.33 8.41 -3.95
CA ILE A 162 -16.31 9.26 -5.15
C ILE A 162 -15.01 10.06 -5.22
N ALA A 163 -14.54 10.62 -4.10
CA ALA A 163 -13.25 11.31 -4.03
C ALA A 163 -12.11 10.35 -4.39
N CYS A 164 -12.08 9.15 -3.81
CA CYS A 164 -11.08 8.12 -4.12
C CYS A 164 -11.05 7.70 -5.60
N LEU A 165 -12.22 7.59 -6.25
CA LEU A 165 -12.30 7.30 -7.69
C LEU A 165 -11.77 8.42 -8.59
N ARG A 166 -11.74 9.66 -8.10
CA ARG A 166 -11.12 10.78 -8.81
C ARG A 166 -9.62 10.83 -8.64
N ILE A 167 -9.12 10.31 -7.52
CA ILE A 167 -7.69 10.26 -7.19
C ILE A 167 -7.01 9.10 -7.93
N ALA A 168 -7.68 7.93 -8.03
CA ALA A 168 -7.16 6.74 -8.68
C ALA A 168 -7.06 6.86 -10.20
#